data_914966b47622f69ed1577ea32440cd49
#
_entry.id   914966b47622f69ed1577ea32440cd49
#
_cell.length_a   1.000
_cell.length_b   1.000
_cell.length_c   1.000
_cell.angle_alpha   90.00
_cell.angle_beta   90.00
_cell.angle_gamma   90.00
#
_symmetry.space_group_name_H-M   'P 1'
#
loop_
_entity.id
_entity.type
_entity.pdbx_description
1 polymer ?
#
loop_
_entity_poly.entity_id
_entity_poly.type
_entity_poly.pdbx_seq_one_letter_code
_entity_poly.pdbx_strand_id
1 'polypeptide(L)'
;MDYSYEKLEVWKRSVDAAVKLYTVLRNCRDQGIKDQMLRCAVSIPSDVAEGAERGSRKDFAPFLRISKGSAAELRTQLHIAGRACVLNAGPSAEIQSEVAEISRMLQGLIVSLSRGRKPRSS
;
A
#
# COMPACT_ATOMS: atom_id res chain seq x y z
N MET A 1 12.56 14.11 14.57
CA MET A 1 12.44 14.24 13.11
C MET A 1 10.98 14.23 12.72
N ASP A 2 10.57 15.23 11.99
CA ASP A 2 9.16 15.37 11.60
C ASP A 2 8.98 14.97 10.13
N TYR A 3 8.28 13.85 9.91
CA TYR A 3 7.87 13.43 8.58
C TYR A 3 6.37 13.66 8.46
N SER A 4 5.97 14.69 7.75
CA SER A 4 4.55 14.91 7.48
C SER A 4 4.10 13.87 6.45
N TYR A 5 3.46 12.79 6.89
CA TYR A 5 3.06 11.69 6.02
C TYR A 5 2.13 12.14 4.88
N GLU A 6 1.32 13.15 5.15
CA GLU A 6 0.38 13.69 4.16
C GLU A 6 1.08 14.30 2.95
N LYS A 7 2.37 14.65 3.08
CA LYS A 7 3.20 15.15 1.98
C LYS A 7 3.91 14.06 1.20
N LEU A 8 3.92 12.83 1.72
CA LEU A 8 4.58 11.72 1.05
C LEU A 8 3.73 11.22 -0.11
N GLU A 9 4.32 11.17 -1.29
CA GLU A 9 3.61 10.71 -2.49
C GLU A 9 3.14 9.26 -2.35
N VAL A 10 3.94 8.41 -1.71
CA VAL A 10 3.56 7.01 -1.48
C VAL A 10 2.32 6.89 -0.60
N TRP A 11 2.14 7.78 0.38
CA TRP A 11 0.93 7.80 1.20
C TRP A 11 -0.29 8.18 0.35
N LYS A 12 -0.17 9.25 -0.43
CA LYS A 12 -1.25 9.72 -1.31
C LYS A 12 -1.67 8.64 -2.30
N ARG A 13 -0.70 8.02 -2.96
CA ARG A 13 -0.98 6.97 -3.95
C ARG A 13 -1.59 5.73 -3.32
N SER A 14 -1.15 5.36 -2.13
CA SER A 14 -1.73 4.20 -1.45
C SER A 14 -3.15 4.46 -0.95
N VAL A 15 -3.47 5.69 -0.54
CA VAL A 15 -4.85 6.09 -0.24
C VAL A 15 -5.71 6.00 -1.50
N ASP A 16 -5.23 6.54 -2.62
CA ASP A 16 -5.96 6.50 -3.89
C ASP A 16 -6.22 5.05 -4.35
N ALA A 17 -5.23 4.18 -4.20
CA ALA A 17 -5.37 2.77 -4.55
C ALA A 17 -6.43 2.08 -3.68
N ALA A 18 -6.47 2.38 -2.38
CA ALA A 18 -7.47 1.84 -1.46
C ALA A 18 -8.88 2.30 -1.86
N VAL A 19 -9.05 3.57 -2.18
CA VAL A 19 -10.35 4.13 -2.63
C VAL A 19 -10.80 3.44 -3.91
N LYS A 20 -9.89 3.28 -4.87
CA LYS A 20 -10.17 2.57 -6.12
C LYS A 20 -10.62 1.15 -5.88
N LEU A 21 -9.95 0.46 -4.95
CA LEU A 21 -10.29 -0.91 -4.61
C LEU A 21 -11.69 -1.02 -4.02
N TYR A 22 -12.11 -0.10 -3.16
CA TYR A 22 -13.48 -0.06 -2.65
C TYR A 22 -14.48 0.01 -3.80
N THR A 23 -14.23 0.85 -4.79
CA THR A 23 -15.10 1.00 -5.96
C THR A 23 -15.16 -0.30 -6.77
N VAL A 24 -14.02 -0.90 -7.06
CA VAL A 24 -13.92 -2.13 -7.85
C VAL A 24 -14.59 -3.30 -7.14
N LEU A 25 -14.51 -3.36 -5.82
CA LEU A 25 -15.06 -4.46 -5.02
C LEU A 25 -16.52 -4.27 -4.61
N ARG A 26 -17.15 -3.15 -5.00
CA ARG A 26 -18.51 -2.83 -4.55
C ARG A 26 -19.50 -3.96 -4.80
N ASN A 27 -19.40 -4.64 -5.94
CA ASN A 27 -20.28 -5.72 -6.31
C ASN A 27 -19.66 -7.11 -6.13
N CYS A 28 -18.53 -7.20 -5.46
CA CYS A 28 -17.89 -8.47 -5.19
C CYS A 28 -18.71 -9.27 -4.18
N ARG A 29 -19.08 -10.50 -4.53
CA ARG A 29 -19.90 -11.37 -3.68
C ARG A 29 -19.08 -12.25 -2.74
N ASP A 30 -17.81 -12.41 -3.01
CA ASP A 30 -16.91 -13.18 -2.13
C ASP A 30 -16.47 -12.29 -0.96
N GLN A 31 -17.22 -12.35 0.11
CA GLN A 31 -17.00 -11.47 1.27
C GLN A 31 -15.65 -11.73 1.95
N GLY A 32 -15.20 -12.99 1.95
CA GLY A 32 -13.94 -13.34 2.60
C GLY A 32 -12.73 -12.66 1.97
N ILE A 33 -12.58 -12.82 0.64
CA ILE A 33 -11.45 -12.23 -0.07
C ILE A 33 -11.58 -10.70 -0.16
N LYS A 34 -12.81 -10.21 -0.30
CA LYS A 34 -13.10 -8.77 -0.30
C LYS A 34 -12.58 -8.12 0.99
N ASP A 35 -12.93 -8.68 2.15
CA ASP A 35 -12.51 -8.15 3.45
C ASP A 35 -10.99 -8.17 3.62
N GLN A 36 -10.35 -9.24 3.17
CA GLN A 36 -8.89 -9.36 3.25
C GLN A 36 -8.19 -8.33 2.36
N MET A 37 -8.66 -8.15 1.13
CA MET A 37 -8.10 -7.18 0.20
C MET A 37 -8.22 -5.75 0.73
N LEU A 38 -9.40 -5.40 1.25
CA LEU A 38 -9.63 -4.06 1.80
C LEU A 38 -8.77 -3.83 3.04
N ARG A 39 -8.63 -4.83 3.89
CA ARG A 39 -7.75 -4.73 5.07
C ARG A 39 -6.31 -4.47 4.67
N CYS A 40 -5.79 -5.21 3.68
CA CYS A 40 -4.42 -5.01 3.19
C CYS A 40 -4.26 -3.62 2.58
N ALA A 41 -5.22 -3.20 1.76
CA ALA A 41 -5.17 -1.89 1.09
C ALA A 41 -5.15 -0.73 2.08
N VAL A 42 -5.96 -0.79 3.13
CA VAL A 42 -6.02 0.25 4.15
C VAL A 42 -4.75 0.24 5.01
N SER A 43 -4.18 -0.94 5.26
CA SER A 43 -2.99 -1.05 6.10
C SER A 43 -1.76 -0.40 5.46
N ILE A 44 -1.67 -0.34 4.12
CA ILE A 44 -0.52 0.28 3.45
C ILE A 44 -0.35 1.75 3.87
N PRO A 45 -1.32 2.65 3.64
CA PRO A 45 -1.15 4.04 4.07
C PRO A 45 -1.18 4.20 5.60
N SER A 46 -1.92 3.35 6.31
CA SER A 46 -2.00 3.42 7.77
C SER A 46 -0.64 3.16 8.41
N ASP A 47 0.10 2.18 7.92
CA ASP A 47 1.43 1.88 8.45
C ASP A 47 2.44 2.97 8.08
N VAL A 48 2.34 3.56 6.90
CA VAL A 48 3.17 4.71 6.52
C VAL A 48 2.95 5.87 7.50
N ALA A 49 1.68 6.19 7.76
CA ALA A 49 1.31 7.28 8.66
C ALA A 49 1.80 7.01 10.08
N GLU A 50 1.56 5.81 10.59
CA GLU A 50 1.96 5.45 11.94
C GLU A 50 3.48 5.51 12.12
N GLY A 51 4.22 4.99 11.13
CA GLY A 51 5.68 5.04 11.17
C GLY A 51 6.23 6.45 11.12
N ALA A 52 5.65 7.30 10.27
CA ALA A 52 6.06 8.70 10.16
C ALA A 52 5.83 9.48 11.46
N GLU A 53 4.73 9.20 12.14
CA GLU A 53 4.39 9.86 13.42
C GLU A 53 5.33 9.48 14.56
N ARG A 54 6.08 8.38 14.44
CA ARG A 54 7.08 8.00 15.45
C ARG A 54 8.23 9.00 15.55
N GLY A 55 8.51 9.76 14.49
CA GLY A 55 9.41 10.89 14.51
C GLY A 55 10.90 10.56 14.36
N SER A 56 11.29 9.30 14.18
CA SER A 56 12.69 8.93 13.95
C SER A 56 12.83 7.95 12.79
N ARG A 57 13.99 8.00 12.11
CA ARG A 57 14.28 7.06 11.02
C ARG A 57 14.24 5.61 11.48
N LYS A 58 14.80 5.36 12.65
CA LYS A 58 14.87 4.01 13.24
C LYS A 58 13.47 3.42 13.44
N ASP A 59 12.54 4.23 13.89
CA ASP A 59 11.17 3.77 14.17
C ASP A 59 10.32 3.76 12.92
N PHE A 60 10.61 4.61 11.94
CA PHE A 60 9.84 4.68 10.69
C PHE A 60 10.05 3.44 9.80
N ALA A 61 11.30 3.00 9.64
CA ALA A 61 11.64 1.92 8.71
C ALA A 61 10.88 0.61 8.96
N PRO A 62 10.72 0.13 10.22
CA PRO A 62 9.94 -1.09 10.46
C PRO A 62 8.51 -1.01 9.96
N PHE A 63 7.84 0.14 10.12
CA PHE A 63 6.48 0.33 9.65
C PHE A 63 6.39 0.31 8.12
N LEU A 64 7.40 0.86 7.45
CA LEU A 64 7.46 0.80 5.98
C LEU A 64 7.62 -0.63 5.47
N ARG A 65 8.35 -1.46 6.20
CA ARG A 65 8.49 -2.89 5.86
C ARG A 65 7.16 -3.64 6.03
N ILE A 66 6.41 -3.32 7.07
CA ILE A 66 5.06 -3.88 7.28
C ILE A 66 4.14 -3.45 6.13
N SER A 67 4.17 -2.18 5.78
CA SER A 67 3.39 -1.63 4.66
C SER A 67 3.73 -2.35 3.35
N LYS A 68 5.02 -2.58 3.10
CA LYS A 68 5.49 -3.31 1.91
C LYS A 68 5.00 -4.76 1.90
N GLY A 69 4.97 -5.41 3.06
CA GLY A 69 4.39 -6.74 3.22
C GLY A 69 2.91 -6.79 2.88
N SER A 70 2.15 -5.81 3.35
CA SER A 70 0.73 -5.66 3.02
C SER A 70 0.52 -5.46 1.52
N ALA A 71 1.40 -4.71 0.87
CA ALA A 71 1.35 -4.52 -0.58
C ALA A 71 1.55 -5.85 -1.32
N ALA A 72 2.49 -6.68 -0.87
CA ALA A 72 2.73 -8.00 -1.46
C ALA A 72 1.51 -8.93 -1.29
N GLU A 73 0.90 -8.92 -0.12
CA GLU A 73 -0.32 -9.69 0.14
C GLU A 73 -1.46 -9.23 -0.76
N LEU A 74 -1.67 -7.93 -0.88
CA LEU A 74 -2.74 -7.37 -1.72
C LEU A 74 -2.53 -7.75 -3.19
N ARG A 75 -1.31 -7.65 -3.70
CA ARG A 75 -1.00 -8.04 -5.08
C ARG A 75 -1.31 -9.51 -5.32
N THR A 76 -0.96 -10.37 -4.37
CA THR A 76 -1.25 -11.80 -4.44
C THR A 76 -2.75 -12.07 -4.44
N GLN A 77 -3.49 -11.42 -3.56
CA GLN A 77 -4.95 -11.56 -3.47
C GLN A 77 -5.65 -11.09 -4.75
N LEU A 78 -5.22 -9.96 -5.30
CA LEU A 78 -5.75 -9.43 -6.56
C LEU A 78 -5.47 -10.38 -7.72
N HIS A 79 -4.29 -10.96 -7.78
CA HIS A 79 -3.92 -11.93 -8.79
C HIS A 79 -4.83 -13.17 -8.73
N ILE A 80 -5.04 -13.69 -7.53
CA ILE A 80 -5.92 -14.84 -7.31
C ILE A 80 -7.36 -14.48 -7.70
N ALA A 81 -7.85 -13.34 -7.24
CA ALA A 81 -9.23 -12.90 -7.51
C ALA A 81 -9.49 -12.72 -9.00
N GLY A 82 -8.51 -12.18 -9.74
CA GLY A 82 -8.63 -12.03 -11.19
C GLY A 82 -8.66 -13.37 -11.91
N ARG A 83 -7.79 -14.30 -11.53
CA ARG A 83 -7.73 -15.63 -12.14
C ARG A 83 -8.94 -16.50 -11.81
N ALA A 84 -9.46 -16.35 -10.58
CA ALA A 84 -10.64 -17.08 -10.13
C ALA A 84 -11.96 -16.46 -10.59
N CYS A 85 -11.89 -15.38 -11.36
CA CYS A 85 -13.07 -14.64 -11.87
C CYS A 85 -13.98 -14.09 -10.75
N VAL A 86 -13.40 -13.85 -9.57
CA VAL A 86 -14.07 -13.17 -8.47
C VAL A 86 -14.12 -11.68 -8.74
N LEU A 87 -13.12 -11.19 -9.48
CA LEU A 87 -12.97 -9.80 -9.87
C LEU A 87 -12.61 -9.77 -11.36
N ASN A 88 -13.08 -8.74 -12.08
CA ASN A 88 -12.72 -8.59 -13.49
C ASN A 88 -11.21 -8.43 -13.64
N ALA A 89 -10.64 -9.13 -14.63
CA ALA A 89 -9.20 -9.20 -14.83
C ALA A 89 -8.57 -7.83 -15.13
N GLY A 90 -9.25 -6.99 -15.91
CA GLY A 90 -8.75 -5.65 -16.25
C GLY A 90 -8.55 -4.75 -15.03
N PRO A 91 -9.60 -4.48 -14.24
CA PRO A 91 -9.47 -3.72 -13.01
C PRO A 91 -8.49 -4.34 -12.01
N SER A 92 -8.46 -5.66 -11.91
CA SER A 92 -7.51 -6.37 -11.05
C SER A 92 -6.07 -6.07 -11.46
N ALA A 93 -5.77 -6.16 -12.75
CA ALA A 93 -4.43 -5.91 -13.29
C ALA A 93 -4.00 -4.45 -13.08
N GLU A 94 -4.92 -3.51 -13.25
CA GLU A 94 -4.63 -2.09 -13.04
C GLU A 94 -4.21 -1.81 -11.59
N ILE A 95 -4.96 -2.34 -10.63
CA ILE A 95 -4.65 -2.13 -9.21
C ILE A 95 -3.36 -2.86 -8.84
N GLN A 96 -3.14 -4.07 -9.37
CA GLN A 96 -1.87 -4.79 -9.17
C GLN A 96 -0.67 -3.95 -9.62
N SER A 97 -0.78 -3.32 -10.79
CA SER A 97 0.28 -2.45 -11.32
C SER A 97 0.52 -1.25 -10.42
N GLU A 98 -0.55 -0.62 -9.95
CA GLU A 98 -0.46 0.53 -9.03
C GLU A 98 0.19 0.12 -7.70
N VAL A 99 -0.20 -1.01 -7.14
CA VAL A 99 0.37 -1.50 -5.88
C VAL A 99 1.83 -1.92 -6.05
N ALA A 100 2.20 -2.45 -7.22
CA ALA A 100 3.60 -2.74 -7.53
C ALA A 100 4.46 -1.47 -7.50
N GLU A 101 3.95 -0.37 -8.05
CA GLU A 101 4.64 0.92 -8.01
C GLU A 101 4.75 1.44 -6.57
N ILE A 102 3.68 1.35 -5.81
CA ILE A 102 3.68 1.72 -4.38
C ILE A 102 4.76 0.92 -3.63
N SER A 103 4.87 -0.37 -3.91
CA SER A 103 5.88 -1.24 -3.29
C SER A 103 7.30 -0.77 -3.61
N ARG A 104 7.57 -0.35 -4.86
CA ARG A 104 8.86 0.21 -5.26
C ARG A 104 9.15 1.52 -4.52
N MET A 105 8.13 2.37 -4.38
CA MET A 105 8.27 3.63 -3.64
C MET A 105 8.57 3.39 -2.16
N LEU A 106 7.92 2.41 -1.56
CA LEU A 106 8.18 2.02 -0.17
C LEU A 106 9.62 1.55 -0.01
N GLN A 107 10.10 0.72 -0.93
CA GLN A 107 11.49 0.24 -0.91
C GLN A 107 12.48 1.40 -1.05
N GLY A 108 12.21 2.34 -1.96
CA GLY A 108 13.03 3.53 -2.12
C GLY A 108 13.12 4.36 -0.84
N LEU A 109 12.00 4.51 -0.16
CA LEU A 109 11.93 5.25 1.11
C LEU A 109 12.70 4.51 2.22
N ILE A 110 12.57 3.20 2.31
CA ILE A 110 13.33 2.38 3.26
C ILE A 110 14.84 2.58 3.04
N VAL A 111 15.30 2.50 1.80
CA VAL A 111 16.71 2.69 1.44
C VAL A 111 17.17 4.11 1.81
N SER A 112 16.34 5.11 1.51
CA SER A 112 16.63 6.52 1.83
C SER A 112 16.83 6.72 3.33
N LEU A 113 15.99 6.12 4.14
CA LEU A 113 16.08 6.22 5.60
C LEU A 113 17.32 5.50 6.13
N SER A 114 17.69 4.34 5.56
CA SER A 114 18.87 3.60 5.98
C SER A 114 20.16 4.36 5.70
N ARG A 115 20.15 5.25 4.70
CA ARG A 115 21.29 6.12 4.36
C ARG A 115 21.27 7.43 5.14
N GLY A 116 20.34 7.61 6.06
CA GLY A 116 20.20 8.82 6.84
C GLY A 116 19.69 10.02 6.06
N ARG A 117 19.08 9.81 4.89
CA ARG A 117 18.52 10.88 4.07
C ARG A 117 17.10 11.21 4.50
N LYS A 118 16.75 12.49 4.39
CA LYS A 118 15.38 12.92 4.57
C LYS A 118 14.53 12.41 3.40
N PRO A 119 13.34 11.82 3.65
CA PRO A 119 12.52 11.35 2.55
C PRO A 119 12.04 12.50 1.67
N ARG A 120 11.98 12.25 0.37
CA ARG A 120 11.35 13.16 -0.58
C ARG A 120 9.84 12.99 -0.48
N SER A 121 9.07 13.99 -0.97
CA SER A 121 7.61 13.89 -1.02
C SER A 121 7.11 12.98 -2.15
N SER A 122 7.87 11.97 -2.49
CA SER A 122 7.47 10.99 -3.50
C SER A 122 7.56 9.52 -2.99
#